data_63bcecdcf05a3d1625b5c4ba36ddc299
#
_entry.id   63bcecdcf05a3d1625b5c4ba36ddc299
#
_cell.length_a   1.000
_cell.length_b   1.000
_cell.length_c   1.000
_cell.angle_alpha   90.00
_cell.angle_beta   90.00
_cell.angle_gamma   90.00
#
_symmetry.space_group_name_H-M   'P 1'
#
loop_
_entity.id
_entity.type
_entity.pdbx_description
1 polymer ?
#
loop_
_entity_poly.entity_id
_entity_poly.type
_entity_poly.pdbx_seq_one_letter_code
_entity_poly.pdbx_strand_id
1 'polypeptide(L)'
;MRKVQLLILILCTLSLGVSGQGITITSGPEVLPVEVNHYAVKGVSDNGRYIYGGWGNPVYVSFVYDTERDNVEVLEAESRDGVQVIKVLSDGSVILVYSPQKACEAYIRTPQGQEIALKAPNPKYGLMPTDATEDGKWIIGNSQSLDALSHQPVIGERQADGTYLFTALPEPDEDLMGCKPQYNNVEAISSDAQILVGRQNGRSGFEMQYIKWTRQTDGSYTYTLPMEKLFINADKPKPGMPPSYDEYVTAEPGTPERAEQEDRYNKAFDEWSKKCDERTGQYTATVMQVTHFSRPQMKFCTALYENSSEDSSMPQLRPFVWDVTTDSYQILKPESDLALCAFDVLYDGSVVCLSNPGMLFWKAHAVNPKSNKSIPLLQWIQEHSGRDISDFYAKQVDPMMNSVCIGIPRISGDGKTIVFYTMNGNSDLEIEFFNTMIRLVGSAYTANEAPLANETNAIEAYINGRNLIISKGALDMPLTIALYDVSGQVVWRTTTQERQISLPVSLPQGEYIARITSPSGASQAVSGIIR
;
A
#
# COMPACT_ATOMS: atom_id res chain seq x y z
N MET A 1 -6.49 -15.24 54.61
CA MET A 1 -5.59 -15.66 53.52
C MET A 1 -6.30 -16.33 52.34
N ARG A 2 -7.25 -17.29 52.52
CA ARG A 2 -7.95 -17.92 51.37
C ARG A 2 -8.80 -16.99 50.49
N LYS A 3 -9.40 -15.93 51.03
CA LYS A 3 -10.20 -14.96 50.25
C LYS A 3 -9.36 -14.02 49.37
N VAL A 4 -8.13 -13.71 49.78
CA VAL A 4 -7.21 -12.88 49.02
C VAL A 4 -6.59 -13.66 47.87
N GLN A 5 -6.32 -14.95 48.04
CA GLN A 5 -5.82 -15.81 46.95
C GLN A 5 -6.88 -16.04 45.86
N LEU A 6 -8.18 -16.13 46.25
CA LEU A 6 -9.27 -16.26 45.28
C LEU A 6 -9.47 -14.95 44.47
N LEU A 7 -9.28 -13.80 45.09
CA LEU A 7 -9.38 -12.49 44.41
C LEU A 7 -8.23 -12.26 43.41
N ILE A 8 -7.02 -12.70 43.77
CA ILE A 8 -5.85 -12.61 42.86
C ILE A 8 -6.02 -13.60 41.69
N LEU A 9 -6.56 -14.78 41.90
CA LEU A 9 -6.84 -15.76 40.85
C LEU A 9 -7.93 -15.24 39.89
N ILE A 10 -8.97 -14.59 40.41
CA ILE A 10 -10.03 -13.97 39.58
C ILE A 10 -9.50 -12.72 38.83
N LEU A 11 -8.62 -11.93 39.45
CA LEU A 11 -7.97 -10.79 38.76
C LEU A 11 -6.97 -11.28 37.71
N CYS A 12 -6.26 -12.38 37.92
CA CYS A 12 -5.38 -12.95 36.87
C CYS A 12 -6.17 -13.61 35.74
N THR A 13 -7.37 -14.14 36.00
CA THR A 13 -8.23 -14.69 34.95
C THR A 13 -9.02 -13.60 34.20
N LEU A 14 -9.24 -12.42 34.79
CA LEU A 14 -9.89 -11.29 34.15
C LEU A 14 -8.90 -10.43 33.30
N SER A 15 -7.59 -10.55 33.54
CA SER A 15 -6.58 -9.93 32.70
C SER A 15 -6.22 -10.73 31.44
N LEU A 16 -6.73 -11.95 31.30
CA LEU A 16 -6.56 -12.81 30.12
C LEU A 16 -7.71 -12.65 29.10
N GLY A 17 -8.63 -11.73 29.32
CA GLY A 17 -9.83 -11.55 28.50
C GLY A 17 -9.80 -10.39 27.50
N VAL A 18 -8.65 -9.75 27.28
CA VAL A 18 -8.43 -8.85 26.13
C VAL A 18 -7.37 -9.49 25.24
N SER A 19 -7.65 -10.70 24.79
CA SER A 19 -7.01 -11.19 23.57
C SER A 19 -7.65 -10.42 22.42
N GLY A 20 -6.99 -9.35 21.95
CA GLY A 20 -7.19 -8.93 20.59
C GLY A 20 -7.14 -10.19 19.74
N GLN A 21 -8.07 -10.36 18.81
CA GLN A 21 -8.15 -11.53 17.95
C GLN A 21 -6.79 -11.68 17.29
N GLY A 22 -5.97 -12.62 17.76
CA GLY A 22 -4.63 -12.83 17.27
C GLY A 22 -4.66 -13.52 15.91
N ILE A 23 -3.73 -13.19 15.03
CA ILE A 23 -3.37 -14.08 13.94
C ILE A 23 -2.96 -15.40 14.58
N THR A 24 -3.64 -16.46 14.22
CA THR A 24 -3.08 -17.78 14.39
C THR A 24 -2.21 -18.03 13.18
N ILE A 25 -0.91 -17.81 13.31
CA ILE A 25 0.03 -18.20 12.28
C ILE A 25 0.02 -19.71 12.20
N THR A 26 -0.50 -20.22 11.10
CA THR A 26 -0.70 -21.66 10.90
C THR A 26 0.53 -22.34 10.32
N SER A 27 1.38 -21.58 9.60
CA SER A 27 2.65 -22.09 9.08
C SER A 27 3.73 -21.02 9.10
N GLY A 28 4.97 -21.43 9.11
CA GLY A 28 6.14 -20.57 8.95
C GLY A 28 7.18 -20.77 10.05
N PRO A 29 8.35 -20.14 10.01
CA PRO A 29 8.90 -19.45 8.85
C PRO A 29 9.34 -20.44 7.76
N GLU A 30 8.85 -20.23 6.55
CA GLU A 30 9.31 -20.97 5.38
C GLU A 30 10.48 -20.22 4.74
N VAL A 31 11.56 -20.93 4.45
CA VAL A 31 12.70 -20.41 3.71
C VAL A 31 12.44 -20.63 2.23
N LEU A 32 12.63 -19.59 1.40
CA LEU A 32 12.51 -19.71 -0.04
C LEU A 32 13.56 -20.68 -0.61
N PRO A 33 13.25 -21.34 -1.73
CA PRO A 33 14.22 -22.13 -2.47
C PRO A 33 15.52 -21.37 -2.74
N VAL A 34 16.65 -22.07 -2.75
CA VAL A 34 17.99 -21.48 -2.91
C VAL A 34 18.13 -20.69 -4.23
N GLU A 35 17.38 -21.11 -5.26
CA GLU A 35 17.38 -20.51 -6.59
C GLU A 35 16.97 -19.03 -6.59
N VAL A 36 16.24 -18.58 -5.57
CA VAL A 36 15.78 -17.18 -5.48
C VAL A 36 16.52 -16.34 -4.45
N ASN A 37 17.52 -16.89 -3.79
CA ASN A 37 18.30 -16.20 -2.73
C ASN A 37 19.07 -14.96 -3.20
N HIS A 38 19.25 -14.79 -4.51
CA HIS A 38 19.96 -13.64 -5.09
C HIS A 38 19.02 -12.52 -5.56
N TYR A 39 17.70 -12.65 -5.37
CA TYR A 39 16.72 -11.73 -5.90
C TYR A 39 15.94 -11.04 -4.79
N ALA A 40 15.66 -9.75 -4.94
CA ALA A 40 14.80 -9.02 -4.02
C ALA A 40 13.32 -9.37 -4.27
N VAL A 41 12.58 -9.70 -3.22
CA VAL A 41 11.13 -9.87 -3.29
C VAL A 41 10.48 -8.51 -3.59
N LYS A 42 9.70 -8.43 -4.65
CA LYS A 42 8.99 -7.22 -5.10
C LYS A 42 7.51 -7.25 -4.70
N GLY A 43 6.93 -8.45 -4.61
CA GLY A 43 5.52 -8.58 -4.27
C GLY A 43 5.10 -10.01 -3.99
N VAL A 44 3.83 -10.11 -3.59
CA VAL A 44 3.09 -11.35 -3.38
C VAL A 44 1.71 -11.17 -3.99
N SER A 45 1.15 -12.22 -4.61
CA SER A 45 -0.22 -12.16 -5.17
C SER A 45 -1.25 -11.94 -4.08
N ASP A 46 -2.44 -11.41 -4.44
CA ASP A 46 -3.46 -11.06 -3.48
C ASP A 46 -3.94 -12.27 -2.66
N ASN A 47 -3.89 -13.49 -3.21
CA ASN A 47 -4.19 -14.74 -2.49
C ASN A 47 -3.00 -15.35 -1.73
N GLY A 48 -1.84 -14.71 -1.73
CA GLY A 48 -0.65 -15.17 -1.01
C GLY A 48 0.07 -16.38 -1.64
N ARG A 49 -0.38 -16.88 -2.80
CA ARG A 49 0.17 -18.08 -3.44
C ARG A 49 1.48 -17.81 -4.18
N TYR A 50 1.52 -16.75 -4.97
CA TYR A 50 2.67 -16.44 -5.81
C TYR A 50 3.52 -15.35 -5.20
N ILE A 51 4.81 -15.62 -5.08
CA ILE A 51 5.80 -14.65 -4.64
C ILE A 51 6.69 -14.35 -5.82
N TYR A 52 6.95 -13.07 -6.04
CA TYR A 52 7.73 -12.63 -7.19
C TYR A 52 8.71 -11.53 -6.84
N GLY A 53 9.73 -11.43 -7.66
CA GLY A 53 10.75 -10.43 -7.48
C GLY A 53 11.76 -10.44 -8.60
N GLY A 54 12.89 -9.81 -8.36
CA GLY A 54 13.96 -9.76 -9.34
C GLY A 54 15.05 -8.80 -8.91
N TRP A 55 16.14 -8.88 -9.66
CA TRP A 55 17.27 -7.98 -9.54
C TRP A 55 17.86 -7.69 -10.92
N GLY A 56 18.45 -6.55 -11.10
CA GLY A 56 19.07 -6.24 -12.38
C GLY A 56 20.17 -5.21 -12.27
N ASN A 57 21.38 -5.62 -12.65
CA ASN A 57 22.50 -4.74 -12.98
C ASN A 57 23.55 -5.58 -13.75
N PRO A 58 23.76 -5.44 -15.05
CA PRO A 58 23.06 -4.51 -15.99
C PRO A 58 21.75 -5.04 -16.58
N VAL A 59 21.44 -6.34 -16.47
CA VAL A 59 20.25 -6.97 -17.08
C VAL A 59 19.26 -7.36 -15.99
N TYR A 60 17.99 -7.01 -16.20
CA TYR A 60 16.93 -7.37 -15.27
C TYR A 60 16.54 -8.84 -15.41
N VAL A 61 16.60 -9.58 -14.30
CA VAL A 61 16.12 -10.95 -14.17
C VAL A 61 15.03 -10.99 -13.11
N SER A 62 13.97 -11.71 -13.36
CA SER A 62 12.86 -11.85 -12.41
C SER A 62 12.57 -13.30 -12.10
N PHE A 63 11.87 -13.55 -11.01
CA PHE A 63 11.39 -14.87 -10.64
C PHE A 63 9.91 -14.83 -10.24
N VAL A 64 9.24 -15.97 -10.38
CA VAL A 64 7.93 -16.28 -9.82
C VAL A 64 8.03 -17.60 -9.08
N TYR A 65 7.62 -17.61 -7.81
CA TYR A 65 7.57 -18.81 -6.98
C TYR A 65 6.11 -19.16 -6.65
N ASP A 66 5.66 -20.34 -7.08
CA ASP A 66 4.36 -20.91 -6.73
C ASP A 66 4.50 -21.70 -5.44
N THR A 67 4.04 -21.16 -4.32
CA THR A 67 4.16 -21.76 -2.99
C THR A 67 3.36 -23.05 -2.80
N GLU A 68 2.32 -23.29 -3.60
CA GLU A 68 1.52 -24.52 -3.53
C GLU A 68 2.18 -25.68 -4.29
N ARG A 69 2.91 -25.37 -5.37
CA ARG A 69 3.60 -26.37 -6.19
C ARG A 69 5.06 -26.52 -5.85
N ASP A 70 5.58 -25.67 -4.95
CA ASP A 70 6.99 -25.58 -4.61
C ASP A 70 7.87 -25.47 -5.87
N ASN A 71 7.50 -24.54 -6.75
CA ASN A 71 8.15 -24.39 -8.06
C ASN A 71 8.57 -22.95 -8.29
N VAL A 72 9.84 -22.76 -8.61
CA VAL A 72 10.42 -21.48 -9.00
C VAL A 72 10.57 -21.43 -10.51
N GLU A 73 10.05 -20.38 -11.12
CA GLU A 73 10.32 -20.04 -12.51
C GLU A 73 11.20 -18.79 -12.53
N VAL A 74 12.40 -18.92 -13.09
CA VAL A 74 13.29 -17.79 -13.34
C VAL A 74 13.03 -17.28 -14.75
N LEU A 75 12.77 -15.98 -14.87
CA LEU A 75 12.46 -15.30 -16.12
C LEU A 75 13.68 -14.53 -16.58
N GLU A 76 14.28 -14.99 -17.67
CA GLU A 76 15.42 -14.37 -18.34
C GLU A 76 15.03 -13.99 -19.76
N ALA A 77 15.58 -12.91 -20.26
CA ALA A 77 15.36 -12.46 -21.63
C ALA A 77 16.69 -12.20 -22.32
N GLU A 78 17.32 -13.28 -22.80
CA GLU A 78 18.65 -13.22 -23.45
C GLU A 78 18.69 -12.28 -24.66
N SER A 79 17.59 -12.17 -25.41
CA SER A 79 17.48 -11.32 -26.60
C SER A 79 17.03 -9.90 -26.34
N ARG A 80 16.72 -9.55 -25.07
CA ARG A 80 16.20 -8.25 -24.64
C ARG A 80 16.99 -7.78 -23.42
N ASP A 81 16.92 -6.48 -23.11
CA ASP A 81 17.64 -5.90 -21.96
C ASP A 81 16.99 -6.29 -20.61
N GLY A 82 16.58 -7.54 -20.46
CA GLY A 82 16.00 -8.12 -19.27
C GLY A 82 14.47 -8.13 -19.23
N VAL A 83 13.94 -8.74 -18.18
CA VAL A 83 12.50 -8.84 -17.89
C VAL A 83 12.21 -8.46 -16.45
N GLN A 84 11.24 -7.59 -16.26
CA GLN A 84 10.74 -7.19 -14.95
C GLN A 84 9.32 -7.70 -14.75
N VAL A 85 9.10 -8.50 -13.70
CA VAL A 85 7.74 -8.81 -13.23
C VAL A 85 7.20 -7.64 -12.44
N ILE A 86 6.04 -7.15 -12.86
CA ILE A 86 5.33 -6.06 -12.20
C ILE A 86 4.36 -6.63 -11.15
N LYS A 87 3.58 -7.65 -11.54
CA LYS A 87 2.59 -8.29 -10.68
C LYS A 87 2.31 -9.72 -11.14
N VAL A 88 2.02 -10.60 -10.18
CA VAL A 88 1.45 -11.91 -10.44
C VAL A 88 0.03 -11.95 -9.87
N LEU A 89 -0.93 -12.36 -10.69
CA LEU A 89 -2.34 -12.47 -10.31
C LEU A 89 -2.62 -13.81 -9.63
N SER A 90 -3.75 -13.93 -8.94
CA SER A 90 -4.13 -15.15 -8.20
C SER A 90 -4.30 -16.39 -9.08
N ASP A 91 -4.57 -16.22 -10.36
CA ASP A 91 -4.65 -17.33 -11.33
C ASP A 91 -3.27 -17.78 -11.85
N GLY A 92 -2.20 -17.06 -11.50
CA GLY A 92 -0.83 -17.27 -11.98
C GLY A 92 -0.50 -16.51 -13.27
N SER A 93 -1.39 -15.65 -13.77
CA SER A 93 -1.05 -14.72 -14.85
C SER A 93 -0.01 -13.71 -14.38
N VAL A 94 0.96 -13.40 -15.23
CA VAL A 94 2.11 -12.54 -14.91
C VAL A 94 2.08 -11.29 -15.77
N ILE A 95 2.02 -10.12 -15.14
CA ILE A 95 2.23 -8.84 -15.83
C ILE A 95 3.73 -8.55 -15.80
N LEU A 96 4.31 -8.39 -16.97
CA LEU A 96 5.74 -8.23 -17.14
C LEU A 96 6.10 -7.16 -18.17
N VAL A 97 7.30 -6.63 -18.05
CA VAL A 97 7.88 -5.65 -18.98
C VAL A 97 9.23 -6.16 -19.44
N TYR A 98 9.40 -6.28 -20.75
CA TYR A 98 10.70 -6.50 -21.37
C TYR A 98 11.38 -5.16 -21.64
N SER A 99 12.72 -5.17 -21.58
CA SER A 99 13.54 -3.97 -21.79
C SER A 99 13.06 -2.74 -21.00
N PRO A 100 12.88 -2.86 -19.66
CA PRO A 100 12.21 -1.82 -18.85
C PRO A 100 12.93 -0.47 -18.90
N GLN A 101 14.21 -0.46 -19.23
CA GLN A 101 15.02 0.76 -19.32
C GLN A 101 15.02 1.42 -20.71
N LYS A 102 14.50 0.75 -21.74
CA LYS A 102 14.57 1.24 -23.13
C LYS A 102 13.21 1.34 -23.79
N ALA A 103 12.56 0.21 -24.03
CA ALA A 103 11.36 0.16 -24.87
C ALA A 103 10.04 0.00 -24.08
N CYS A 104 10.09 -0.45 -22.83
CA CYS A 104 8.92 -0.74 -21.99
C CYS A 104 7.86 -1.57 -22.74
N GLU A 105 8.26 -2.72 -23.29
CA GLU A 105 7.36 -3.65 -23.96
C GLU A 105 6.59 -4.46 -22.90
N ALA A 106 5.35 -4.10 -22.64
CA ALA A 106 4.52 -4.69 -21.61
C ALA A 106 3.66 -5.83 -22.14
N TYR A 107 3.52 -6.88 -21.34
CA TYR A 107 2.71 -8.06 -21.64
C TYR A 107 2.00 -8.57 -20.38
N ILE A 108 0.88 -9.25 -20.59
CA ILE A 108 0.36 -10.20 -19.61
C ILE A 108 0.58 -11.61 -20.17
N ARG A 109 1.27 -12.45 -19.41
CA ARG A 109 1.51 -13.85 -19.73
C ARG A 109 0.51 -14.69 -18.94
N THR A 110 -0.29 -15.48 -19.64
CA THR A 110 -1.24 -16.40 -19.01
C THR A 110 -0.53 -17.59 -18.35
N PRO A 111 -1.19 -18.36 -17.46
CA PRO A 111 -0.62 -19.58 -16.87
C PRO A 111 -0.25 -20.65 -17.90
N GLN A 112 -0.82 -20.57 -19.13
CA GLN A 112 -0.50 -21.46 -20.25
C GLN A 112 0.71 -20.95 -21.07
N GLY A 113 1.32 -19.83 -20.68
CA GLY A 113 2.50 -19.26 -21.34
C GLY A 113 2.19 -18.37 -22.55
N GLN A 114 0.91 -18.08 -22.84
CA GLN A 114 0.54 -17.15 -23.91
C GLN A 114 0.80 -15.72 -23.47
N GLU A 115 1.54 -14.95 -24.26
CA GLU A 115 1.76 -13.53 -24.05
C GLU A 115 0.76 -12.68 -24.86
N ILE A 116 0.09 -11.76 -24.17
CA ILE A 116 -0.83 -10.79 -24.75
C ILE A 116 -0.18 -9.41 -24.57
N ALA A 117 0.11 -8.71 -25.65
CA ALA A 117 0.75 -7.41 -25.60
C ALA A 117 -0.18 -6.34 -25.00
N LEU A 118 0.36 -5.56 -24.09
CA LEU A 118 -0.27 -4.40 -23.48
C LEU A 118 0.24 -3.14 -24.19
N LYS A 119 -0.62 -2.45 -24.93
CA LYS A 119 -0.22 -1.34 -25.79
C LYS A 119 -0.72 -0.01 -25.24
N ALA A 120 0.16 0.98 -25.16
CA ALA A 120 -0.21 2.35 -24.83
C ALA A 120 -1.25 2.90 -25.83
N PRO A 121 -2.12 3.84 -25.41
CA PRO A 121 -3.08 4.50 -26.31
C PRO A 121 -2.41 5.18 -27.49
N ASN A 122 -1.25 5.80 -27.24
CA ASN A 122 -0.41 6.36 -28.30
C ASN A 122 0.65 5.32 -28.71
N PRO A 123 0.67 4.83 -29.95
CA PRO A 123 1.59 3.79 -30.40
C PRO A 123 3.06 4.21 -30.42
N LYS A 124 3.36 5.52 -30.28
CA LYS A 124 4.73 6.02 -30.16
C LYS A 124 5.29 5.91 -28.74
N TYR A 125 4.45 5.55 -27.76
CA TYR A 125 4.83 5.49 -26.37
C TYR A 125 4.89 4.03 -25.92
N GLY A 126 5.81 3.75 -24.99
CA GLY A 126 5.82 2.51 -24.24
C GLY A 126 4.75 2.53 -23.14
N LEU A 127 4.40 1.37 -22.65
CA LEU A 127 3.53 1.21 -21.49
C LEU A 127 4.31 0.62 -20.32
N MET A 128 4.28 1.31 -19.19
CA MET A 128 4.79 0.80 -17.92
C MET A 128 3.61 0.50 -17.00
N PRO A 129 3.16 -0.76 -16.91
CA PRO A 129 2.14 -1.15 -15.94
C PRO A 129 2.62 -0.90 -14.51
N THR A 130 1.71 -0.53 -13.62
CA THR A 130 2.02 -0.30 -12.21
C THR A 130 1.24 -1.23 -11.31
N ASP A 131 0.00 -1.55 -11.65
CA ASP A 131 -0.86 -2.41 -10.87
C ASP A 131 -2.02 -2.99 -11.71
N ALA A 132 -2.76 -3.95 -11.14
CA ALA A 132 -3.94 -4.55 -11.77
C ALA A 132 -4.93 -5.07 -10.72
N THR A 133 -6.20 -5.21 -11.10
CA THR A 133 -7.17 -5.98 -10.33
C THR A 133 -6.82 -7.46 -10.36
N GLU A 134 -7.20 -8.19 -9.33
CA GLU A 134 -6.82 -9.59 -9.14
C GLU A 134 -7.40 -10.55 -10.20
N ASP A 135 -8.56 -10.19 -10.74
CA ASP A 135 -9.20 -10.92 -11.85
C ASP A 135 -8.57 -10.61 -13.22
N GLY A 136 -7.56 -9.74 -13.24
CA GLY A 136 -6.91 -9.28 -14.47
C GLY A 136 -7.83 -8.52 -15.42
N LYS A 137 -9.00 -8.08 -14.96
CA LYS A 137 -9.92 -7.31 -15.81
C LYS A 137 -9.39 -5.91 -16.09
N TRP A 138 -8.75 -5.30 -15.09
CA TRP A 138 -8.24 -3.94 -15.17
C TRP A 138 -6.73 -3.91 -14.90
N ILE A 139 -6.00 -3.21 -15.75
CA ILE A 139 -4.56 -2.94 -15.59
C ILE A 139 -4.36 -1.44 -15.66
N ILE A 140 -3.63 -0.87 -14.72
CA ILE A 140 -3.23 0.53 -14.74
C ILE A 140 -1.75 0.64 -15.04
N GLY A 141 -1.34 1.80 -15.56
CA GLY A 141 0.06 2.07 -15.86
C GLY A 141 0.27 3.48 -16.39
N ASN A 142 1.49 3.75 -16.79
CA ASN A 142 1.90 5.03 -17.31
C ASN A 142 2.39 4.85 -18.75
N SER A 143 1.77 5.58 -19.67
CA SER A 143 2.21 5.69 -21.05
C SER A 143 3.38 6.65 -21.10
N GLN A 144 4.56 6.16 -21.48
CA GLN A 144 5.82 6.91 -21.43
C GLN A 144 6.35 7.20 -22.82
N SER A 145 6.68 8.46 -23.08
CA SER A 145 7.47 8.82 -24.24
C SER A 145 8.93 8.38 -24.03
N LEU A 146 9.51 7.73 -25.03
CA LEU A 146 10.92 7.35 -24.98
C LEU A 146 11.88 8.54 -25.01
N ASP A 147 11.42 9.67 -25.56
CA ASP A 147 12.23 10.87 -25.80
C ASP A 147 11.95 12.01 -24.80
N ALA A 148 10.92 11.89 -23.99
CA ALA A 148 10.50 12.93 -23.06
C ALA A 148 10.14 12.36 -21.69
N LEU A 149 10.40 13.13 -20.64
CA LEU A 149 9.99 12.82 -19.27
C LEU A 149 8.47 12.98 -19.05
N SER A 150 7.66 12.86 -20.11
CA SER A 150 6.20 12.98 -20.00
C SER A 150 5.58 11.60 -19.79
N HIS A 151 4.86 11.44 -18.70
CA HIS A 151 4.09 10.26 -18.40
C HIS A 151 2.61 10.61 -18.40
N GLN A 152 1.80 9.79 -19.06
CA GLN A 152 0.35 9.90 -19.06
C GLN A 152 -0.25 8.70 -18.32
N PRO A 153 -0.99 8.89 -17.23
CA PRO A 153 -1.65 7.81 -16.55
C PRO A 153 -2.74 7.18 -17.42
N VAL A 154 -2.79 5.85 -17.45
CA VAL A 154 -3.73 5.10 -18.29
C VAL A 154 -4.35 3.95 -17.53
N ILE A 155 -5.55 3.55 -17.97
CA ILE A 155 -6.23 2.33 -17.50
C ILE A 155 -6.62 1.48 -18.70
N GLY A 156 -6.34 0.18 -18.63
CA GLY A 156 -6.70 -0.81 -19.63
C GLY A 156 -7.81 -1.73 -19.16
N GLU A 157 -8.83 -1.93 -19.97
CA GLU A 157 -9.89 -2.89 -19.74
C GLU A 157 -9.72 -4.10 -20.64
N ARG A 158 -9.81 -5.30 -20.06
CA ARG A 158 -9.80 -6.55 -20.82
C ARG A 158 -11.05 -6.67 -21.68
N GLN A 159 -10.86 -6.92 -22.97
CA GLN A 159 -11.91 -7.07 -23.96
C GLN A 159 -12.38 -8.53 -24.04
N ALA A 160 -13.52 -8.76 -24.71
CA ALA A 160 -14.09 -10.10 -24.88
C ALA A 160 -13.16 -11.08 -25.64
N ASP A 161 -12.28 -10.58 -26.49
CA ASP A 161 -11.26 -11.35 -27.21
C ASP A 161 -9.99 -11.61 -26.39
N GLY A 162 -9.94 -11.12 -25.14
CA GLY A 162 -8.80 -11.25 -24.23
C GLY A 162 -7.73 -10.18 -24.38
N THR A 163 -7.82 -9.30 -25.39
CA THR A 163 -6.92 -8.15 -25.53
C THR A 163 -7.25 -7.05 -24.52
N TYR A 164 -6.39 -6.00 -24.42
CA TYR A 164 -6.62 -4.86 -23.54
C TYR A 164 -6.75 -3.57 -24.34
N LEU A 165 -7.79 -2.81 -24.03
CA LEU A 165 -7.97 -1.46 -24.55
C LEU A 165 -7.59 -0.44 -23.46
N PHE A 166 -6.50 0.28 -23.67
CA PHE A 166 -6.04 1.33 -22.77
C PHE A 166 -6.61 2.68 -23.15
N THR A 167 -7.05 3.44 -22.14
CA THR A 167 -7.52 4.82 -22.25
C THR A 167 -6.76 5.71 -21.28
N ALA A 168 -6.57 6.98 -21.66
CA ALA A 168 -5.96 7.97 -20.80
C ALA A 168 -6.89 8.34 -19.64
N LEU A 169 -6.32 8.52 -18.45
CA LEU A 169 -7.02 9.10 -17.31
C LEU A 169 -7.00 10.63 -17.42
N PRO A 170 -8.04 11.31 -16.90
CA PRO A 170 -8.03 12.78 -16.85
C PRO A 170 -6.92 13.26 -15.90
N GLU A 171 -6.28 14.35 -16.29
CA GLU A 171 -5.12 14.91 -15.58
C GLU A 171 -5.39 16.35 -15.14
N PRO A 172 -4.83 16.80 -13.99
CA PRO A 172 -4.83 18.22 -13.64
C PRO A 172 -4.03 19.05 -14.66
N ASP A 173 -4.58 20.21 -15.04
CA ASP A 173 -3.92 21.13 -15.97
C ASP A 173 -2.75 21.88 -15.32
N GLU A 174 -2.79 22.05 -14.01
CA GLU A 174 -1.79 22.76 -13.22
C GLU A 174 -1.34 21.97 -11.99
N ASP A 175 -0.09 22.17 -11.60
CA ASP A 175 0.45 21.71 -10.33
C ASP A 175 0.11 22.67 -9.18
N LEU A 176 0.60 22.37 -7.97
CA LEU A 176 0.36 23.18 -6.77
C LEU A 176 0.83 24.63 -6.89
N MET A 177 1.82 24.90 -7.74
CA MET A 177 2.40 26.24 -7.94
C MET A 177 1.81 26.98 -9.15
N GLY A 178 0.89 26.35 -9.90
CA GLY A 178 0.25 26.92 -11.08
C GLY A 178 1.05 26.74 -12.36
N CYS A 179 1.91 25.73 -12.39
CA CYS A 179 2.66 25.35 -13.58
C CYS A 179 2.00 24.13 -14.25
N LYS A 180 2.28 23.94 -15.53
CA LYS A 180 1.95 22.66 -16.16
C LYS A 180 2.72 21.54 -15.47
N PRO A 181 2.08 20.46 -15.00
CA PRO A 181 2.76 19.35 -14.37
C PRO A 181 3.85 18.78 -15.28
N GLN A 182 4.92 18.28 -14.67
CA GLN A 182 5.94 17.57 -15.42
C GLN A 182 5.38 16.23 -15.92
N TYR A 183 4.77 15.49 -15.00
CA TYR A 183 4.07 14.24 -15.30
C TYR A 183 3.11 13.85 -14.17
N ASN A 184 2.13 13.04 -14.51
CA ASN A 184 1.24 12.39 -13.57
C ASN A 184 1.43 10.86 -13.67
N ASN A 185 1.41 10.19 -12.54
CA ASN A 185 1.53 8.73 -12.46
C ASN A 185 0.31 8.14 -11.78
N VAL A 186 -0.21 7.03 -12.30
CA VAL A 186 -1.12 6.15 -11.59
C VAL A 186 -0.32 5.01 -10.96
N GLU A 187 -0.57 4.69 -9.68
CA GLU A 187 0.26 3.77 -8.90
C GLU A 187 -0.50 2.57 -8.37
N ALA A 188 -1.76 2.73 -8.00
CA ALA A 188 -2.54 1.66 -7.41
C ALA A 188 -4.02 1.72 -7.81
N ILE A 189 -4.67 0.55 -7.79
CA ILE A 189 -6.07 0.35 -8.17
C ILE A 189 -6.81 -0.46 -7.10
N SER A 190 -8.04 -0.04 -6.75
CA SER A 190 -8.93 -0.84 -5.90
C SER A 190 -9.38 -2.12 -6.60
N SER A 191 -9.77 -3.15 -5.83
CA SER A 191 -10.16 -4.45 -6.37
C SER A 191 -11.32 -4.40 -7.35
N ASP A 192 -12.19 -3.39 -7.24
CA ASP A 192 -13.36 -3.15 -8.09
C ASP A 192 -13.12 -2.08 -9.17
N ALA A 193 -11.89 -1.57 -9.27
CA ALA A 193 -11.51 -0.47 -10.13
C ALA A 193 -12.34 0.83 -9.96
N GLN A 194 -12.99 1.03 -8.80
CA GLN A 194 -13.74 2.25 -8.53
C GLN A 194 -12.83 3.41 -8.13
N ILE A 195 -11.69 3.11 -7.50
CA ILE A 195 -10.73 4.10 -7.03
C ILE A 195 -9.34 3.77 -7.57
N LEU A 196 -8.70 4.76 -8.17
CA LEU A 196 -7.29 4.73 -8.50
C LEU A 196 -6.58 5.82 -7.71
N VAL A 197 -5.32 5.59 -7.37
CA VAL A 197 -4.49 6.60 -6.70
C VAL A 197 -3.15 6.74 -7.42
N GLY A 198 -2.58 7.92 -7.32
CA GLY A 198 -1.30 8.19 -7.90
C GLY A 198 -0.74 9.54 -7.46
N ARG A 199 0.25 10.00 -8.19
CA ARG A 199 0.98 11.24 -7.88
C ARG A 199 1.06 12.15 -9.08
N GLN A 200 1.01 13.44 -8.81
CA GLN A 200 1.44 14.49 -9.70
C GLN A 200 2.82 14.98 -9.30
N ASN A 201 3.71 15.08 -10.27
CA ASN A 201 5.00 15.71 -10.08
C ASN A 201 4.98 17.08 -10.76
N GLY A 202 5.28 18.10 -9.98
CA GLY A 202 5.43 19.46 -10.46
C GLY A 202 6.74 19.66 -11.22
N ARG A 203 6.81 20.77 -11.94
CA ARG A 203 7.95 21.09 -12.80
C ARG A 203 9.14 21.68 -12.01
N SER A 204 8.88 22.31 -10.88
CA SER A 204 9.92 22.96 -10.06
C SER A 204 10.59 22.03 -9.06
N GLY A 205 10.10 20.78 -8.92
CA GLY A 205 10.65 19.80 -7.98
C GLY A 205 10.14 19.93 -6.54
N PHE A 206 9.33 20.95 -6.24
CA PHE A 206 8.74 21.19 -4.91
C PHE A 206 7.27 20.77 -4.82
N GLU A 207 6.64 20.42 -5.96
CA GLU A 207 5.21 20.26 -6.05
C GLU A 207 4.83 18.81 -6.33
N MET A 208 4.90 17.97 -5.34
CA MET A 208 4.28 16.67 -5.42
C MET A 208 2.98 16.66 -4.64
N GLN A 209 1.95 16.09 -5.23
CA GLN A 209 0.67 15.86 -4.58
C GLN A 209 0.08 14.53 -5.01
N TYR A 210 -0.91 14.07 -4.26
CA TYR A 210 -1.62 12.84 -4.57
C TYR A 210 -2.87 13.13 -5.40
N ILE A 211 -3.13 12.27 -6.38
CA ILE A 211 -4.31 12.28 -7.22
C ILE A 211 -5.15 11.05 -6.88
N LYS A 212 -6.43 11.25 -6.76
CA LYS A 212 -7.43 10.18 -6.67
C LYS A 212 -8.35 10.27 -7.86
N TRP A 213 -8.44 9.18 -8.62
CA TRP A 213 -9.45 9.04 -9.66
C TRP A 213 -10.60 8.19 -9.14
N THR A 214 -11.82 8.62 -9.43
CA THR A 214 -13.04 7.89 -9.06
C THR A 214 -13.84 7.59 -10.31
N ARG A 215 -14.22 6.32 -10.47
CA ARG A 215 -15.03 5.87 -11.59
C ARG A 215 -16.46 6.38 -11.46
N GLN A 216 -16.98 6.92 -12.54
CA GLN A 216 -18.32 7.43 -12.64
C GLN A 216 -19.29 6.35 -13.13
N THR A 217 -20.60 6.62 -13.04
CA THR A 217 -21.65 5.67 -13.46
C THR A 217 -21.65 5.38 -14.96
N ASP A 218 -21.12 6.29 -15.77
CA ASP A 218 -20.93 6.12 -17.21
C ASP A 218 -19.64 5.36 -17.58
N GLY A 219 -18.85 4.97 -16.57
CA GLY A 219 -17.57 4.26 -16.73
C GLY A 219 -16.36 5.16 -16.92
N SER A 220 -16.55 6.46 -17.10
CA SER A 220 -15.45 7.43 -17.13
C SER A 220 -14.82 7.63 -15.74
N TYR A 221 -13.67 8.29 -15.68
CA TYR A 221 -13.03 8.68 -14.42
C TYR A 221 -12.99 10.18 -14.27
N THR A 222 -13.19 10.65 -13.05
CA THR A 222 -12.89 12.03 -12.64
C THR A 222 -11.78 12.01 -11.59
N TYR A 223 -11.01 13.08 -11.49
CA TYR A 223 -9.96 13.18 -10.47
C TYR A 223 -10.32 14.20 -9.39
N THR A 224 -9.71 14.02 -8.23
CA THR A 224 -9.66 14.98 -7.13
C THR A 224 -8.25 15.05 -6.56
N LEU A 225 -7.96 16.15 -5.85
CA LEU A 225 -6.70 16.41 -5.16
C LEU A 225 -6.99 16.52 -3.65
N PRO A 226 -7.29 15.40 -2.98
CA PRO A 226 -7.93 15.43 -1.65
C PRO A 226 -7.06 16.04 -0.56
N MET A 227 -5.74 16.14 -0.79
CA MET A 227 -4.76 16.58 0.20
C MET A 227 -4.07 17.89 -0.13
N GLU A 228 -4.56 18.61 -1.12
CA GLU A 228 -3.96 19.89 -1.55
C GLU A 228 -3.62 20.81 -0.36
N LYS A 229 -4.55 20.94 0.60
CA LYS A 229 -4.38 21.79 1.79
C LYS A 229 -3.26 21.38 2.74
N LEU A 230 -2.74 20.13 2.65
CA LEU A 230 -1.57 19.73 3.40
C LEU A 230 -0.28 20.30 2.81
N PHE A 231 -0.26 20.40 1.50
CA PHE A 231 0.94 20.70 0.73
C PHE A 231 1.08 22.19 0.44
N ILE A 232 0.00 22.95 0.48
CA ILE A 232 0.02 24.38 0.20
C ILE A 232 -0.72 25.22 1.23
N ASN A 233 -0.26 26.45 1.35
CA ASN A 233 -1.01 27.55 1.94
C ASN A 233 -1.90 28.17 0.85
N ALA A 234 -3.17 27.75 0.80
CA ALA A 234 -4.12 28.14 -0.23
C ALA A 234 -4.41 29.65 -0.28
N ASP A 235 -4.15 30.37 0.83
CA ASP A 235 -4.34 31.82 0.91
C ASP A 235 -3.25 32.60 0.15
N LYS A 236 -2.17 31.95 -0.23
CA LYS A 236 -1.08 32.55 -0.99
C LYS A 236 -1.29 32.34 -2.49
N PRO A 237 -0.96 33.34 -3.32
CA PRO A 237 -1.11 33.24 -4.76
C PRO A 237 -0.17 32.18 -5.34
N LYS A 238 -0.59 31.58 -6.48
CA LYS A 238 0.26 30.67 -7.24
C LYS A 238 1.46 31.43 -7.82
N PRO A 239 2.71 31.00 -7.59
CA PRO A 239 3.90 31.66 -8.12
C PRO A 239 3.99 31.63 -9.64
N GLY A 240 3.39 30.60 -10.28
CA GLY A 240 3.51 30.36 -11.71
C GLY A 240 4.87 29.80 -12.12
N MET A 241 5.17 29.87 -13.40
CA MET A 241 6.42 29.34 -13.97
C MET A 241 7.66 30.04 -13.38
N PRO A 242 8.73 29.26 -13.10
CA PRO A 242 10.01 29.86 -12.75
C PRO A 242 10.54 30.74 -13.91
N PRO A 243 11.32 31.78 -13.61
CA PRO A 243 12.02 32.54 -14.63
C PRO A 243 12.90 31.62 -15.48
N SER A 244 12.87 31.81 -16.81
CA SER A 244 13.70 31.03 -17.71
C SER A 244 15.09 31.67 -17.83
N TYR A 245 16.15 30.89 -17.55
CA TYR A 245 17.52 31.39 -17.70
C TYR A 245 17.82 31.90 -19.12
N ASP A 246 17.40 31.16 -20.15
CA ASP A 246 17.66 31.49 -21.56
C ASP A 246 16.91 32.76 -22.03
N GLU A 247 15.79 33.10 -21.37
CA GLU A 247 15.08 34.37 -21.66
C GLU A 247 15.76 35.57 -21.01
N TYR A 248 16.45 35.37 -19.88
CA TYR A 248 17.14 36.42 -19.15
C TYR A 248 18.57 36.62 -19.61
N VAL A 249 19.27 35.54 -20.01
CA VAL A 249 20.72 35.54 -20.26
C VAL A 249 21.00 35.15 -21.70
N THR A 250 21.13 36.18 -22.55
CA THR A 250 21.37 36.03 -24.00
C THR A 250 22.77 36.48 -24.43
N ALA A 251 23.50 37.20 -23.54
CA ALA A 251 24.82 37.72 -23.85
C ALA A 251 25.91 36.63 -23.80
N GLU A 252 26.99 36.87 -24.55
CA GLU A 252 28.15 35.96 -24.62
C GLU A 252 28.80 35.71 -23.26
N PRO A 253 29.28 34.49 -23.02
CA PRO A 253 30.00 34.17 -21.78
C PRO A 253 31.22 35.06 -21.52
N GLY A 254 31.37 35.54 -20.28
CA GLY A 254 32.50 36.36 -19.85
C GLY A 254 32.38 37.87 -20.17
N THR A 255 31.24 38.31 -20.66
CA THR A 255 30.98 39.74 -20.87
C THR A 255 30.37 40.42 -19.65
N PRO A 256 30.60 41.71 -19.40
CA PRO A 256 29.93 42.47 -18.33
C PRO A 256 28.40 42.44 -18.47
N GLU A 257 27.88 42.49 -19.69
CA GLU A 257 26.47 42.42 -19.99
C GLU A 257 25.85 41.11 -19.50
N ARG A 258 26.56 39.97 -19.69
CA ARG A 258 26.12 38.71 -19.18
C ARG A 258 26.03 38.70 -17.66
N ALA A 259 27.01 39.28 -16.97
CA ALA A 259 26.99 39.37 -15.50
C ALA A 259 25.78 40.17 -14.99
N GLU A 260 25.41 41.25 -15.67
CA GLU A 260 24.19 42.02 -15.35
C GLU A 260 22.91 41.24 -15.63
N GLN A 261 22.88 40.44 -16.71
CA GLN A 261 21.75 39.58 -17.05
C GLN A 261 21.59 38.46 -16.04
N GLU A 262 22.67 37.82 -15.60
CA GLU A 262 22.68 36.78 -14.57
C GLU A 262 22.23 37.35 -13.21
N ASP A 263 22.64 38.55 -12.82
CA ASP A 263 22.18 39.21 -11.58
C ASP A 263 20.66 39.47 -11.60
N ARG A 264 20.14 39.92 -12.74
CA ARG A 264 18.68 40.10 -12.93
C ARG A 264 17.92 38.79 -12.87
N TYR A 265 18.45 37.74 -13.52
CA TYR A 265 17.88 36.42 -13.44
C TYR A 265 17.84 35.90 -11.99
N ASN A 266 18.97 35.99 -11.28
CA ASN A 266 19.08 35.54 -9.89
C ASN A 266 18.06 36.24 -8.98
N LYS A 267 17.91 37.57 -9.13
CA LYS A 267 16.89 38.32 -8.38
C LYS A 267 15.47 37.87 -8.69
N ALA A 268 15.15 37.65 -9.95
CA ALA A 268 13.84 37.18 -10.35
C ALA A 268 13.57 35.76 -9.84
N PHE A 269 14.58 34.91 -9.86
CA PHE A 269 14.51 33.55 -9.33
C PHE A 269 14.32 33.53 -7.82
N ASP A 270 15.07 34.38 -7.08
CA ASP A 270 14.94 34.50 -5.62
C ASP A 270 13.54 35.00 -5.22
N GLU A 271 12.99 35.97 -5.95
CA GLU A 271 11.61 36.42 -5.72
C GLU A 271 10.57 35.35 -6.00
N TRP A 272 10.78 34.56 -7.06
CA TRP A 272 9.92 33.43 -7.38
C TRP A 272 10.04 32.33 -6.31
N SER A 273 11.25 31.95 -5.93
CA SER A 273 11.50 30.96 -4.87
C SER A 273 10.84 31.36 -3.55
N LYS A 274 10.95 32.62 -3.16
CA LYS A 274 10.29 33.15 -1.97
C LYS A 274 8.76 32.98 -2.03
N LYS A 275 8.15 33.21 -3.18
CA LYS A 275 6.69 32.98 -3.36
C LYS A 275 6.35 31.50 -3.27
N CYS A 276 7.22 30.61 -3.76
CA CYS A 276 7.05 29.17 -3.59
C CYS A 276 7.09 28.78 -2.11
N ASP A 277 8.11 29.27 -1.35
CA ASP A 277 8.24 29.02 0.07
C ASP A 277 7.03 29.52 0.86
N GLU A 278 6.53 30.72 0.57
CA GLU A 278 5.35 31.30 1.21
C GLU A 278 4.08 30.48 0.92
N ARG A 279 4.00 29.83 -0.26
CA ARG A 279 2.88 28.98 -0.65
C ARG A 279 3.02 27.56 -0.15
N THR A 280 4.23 27.06 0.04
CA THR A 280 4.47 25.69 0.55
C THR A 280 3.83 25.52 1.93
N GLY A 281 3.10 24.41 2.11
CA GLY A 281 2.44 24.08 3.36
C GLY A 281 3.37 23.42 4.37
N GLN A 282 2.78 22.89 5.42
CA GLN A 282 3.53 22.22 6.49
C GLN A 282 4.23 20.94 6.02
N TYR A 283 3.72 20.31 4.97
CA TYR A 283 4.23 19.04 4.46
C TYR A 283 4.50 19.11 2.96
N THR A 284 5.42 18.28 2.51
CA THR A 284 5.69 18.05 1.09
C THR A 284 5.65 16.55 0.82
N ALA A 285 5.02 16.13 -0.27
CA ALA A 285 5.04 14.73 -0.67
C ALA A 285 6.46 14.31 -1.06
N THR A 286 6.84 13.07 -0.77
CA THR A 286 8.19 12.60 -1.06
C THR A 286 8.30 11.97 -2.44
N VAL A 287 9.50 12.08 -3.05
CA VAL A 287 9.88 11.34 -4.27
C VAL A 287 10.15 9.86 -3.98
N MET A 288 10.19 9.47 -2.70
CA MET A 288 10.53 8.09 -2.33
C MET A 288 9.54 7.11 -2.96
N GLN A 289 10.07 6.21 -3.77
CA GLN A 289 9.33 5.16 -4.50
C GLN A 289 8.69 4.10 -3.58
N VAL A 290 8.67 4.34 -2.27
CA VAL A 290 8.12 3.42 -1.30
C VAL A 290 6.67 3.82 -1.05
N THR A 291 5.84 3.58 -2.05
CA THR A 291 4.39 3.69 -1.91
C THR A 291 3.78 2.30 -2.00
N HIS A 292 2.85 2.02 -1.13
CA HIS A 292 2.12 0.76 -1.16
C HIS A 292 0.64 1.03 -0.90
N PHE A 293 -0.19 0.22 -1.54
CA PHE A 293 -1.64 0.29 -1.40
C PHE A 293 -2.16 -1.00 -0.78
N SER A 294 -2.60 -0.90 0.47
CA SER A 294 -3.29 -1.99 1.15
C SER A 294 -4.73 -2.08 0.63
N ARG A 295 -4.97 -2.98 -0.33
CA ARG A 295 -6.30 -3.16 -0.93
C ARG A 295 -7.37 -3.55 0.07
N PRO A 296 -7.14 -4.51 0.99
CA PRO A 296 -8.18 -4.93 1.93
C PRO A 296 -8.65 -3.79 2.82
N GLN A 297 -7.75 -2.87 3.14
CA GLN A 297 -8.03 -1.74 4.03
C GLN A 297 -8.25 -0.41 3.29
N MET A 298 -8.11 -0.41 1.97
CA MET A 298 -8.21 0.77 1.12
C MET A 298 -7.33 1.93 1.61
N LYS A 299 -6.09 1.58 2.00
CA LYS A 299 -5.12 2.54 2.55
C LYS A 299 -3.89 2.67 1.67
N PHE A 300 -3.55 3.91 1.36
CA PHE A 300 -2.33 4.26 0.66
C PHE A 300 -1.28 4.70 1.67
N CYS A 301 -0.15 4.01 1.67
CA CYS A 301 0.94 4.20 2.62
C CYS A 301 2.16 4.82 1.93
N THR A 302 2.77 5.81 2.56
CA THR A 302 3.96 6.49 2.05
C THR A 302 4.63 7.32 3.15
N ALA A 303 5.44 8.30 2.77
CA ALA A 303 6.02 9.28 3.68
C ALA A 303 5.75 10.71 3.20
N LEU A 304 5.81 11.65 4.12
CA LEU A 304 5.84 13.09 3.86
C LEU A 304 7.09 13.71 4.46
N TYR A 305 7.61 14.75 3.84
CA TYR A 305 8.54 15.66 4.47
C TYR A 305 7.77 16.67 5.32
N GLU A 306 8.04 16.72 6.62
CA GLU A 306 7.59 17.80 7.48
C GLU A 306 8.56 18.97 7.29
N ASN A 307 8.06 20.07 6.72
CA ASN A 307 8.83 21.29 6.51
C ASN A 307 9.06 21.92 7.90
N SER A 308 10.29 21.80 8.40
CA SER A 308 10.60 22.20 9.77
C SER A 308 10.50 23.71 9.98
N SER A 309 9.99 24.08 11.16
CA SER A 309 10.24 25.40 11.76
C SER A 309 11.73 25.59 12.06
N GLU A 310 12.26 26.68 11.67
CA GLU A 310 13.50 27.42 11.98
C GLU A 310 14.77 26.73 12.52
N ASP A 311 14.71 25.51 13.12
CA ASP A 311 15.83 24.94 13.89
C ASP A 311 16.47 23.66 13.34
N SER A 312 15.95 23.05 12.27
CA SER A 312 16.57 21.86 11.68
C SER A 312 16.91 22.06 10.21
N SER A 313 18.17 21.89 9.86
CA SER A 313 18.69 22.03 8.51
C SER A 313 18.21 20.96 7.52
N MET A 314 17.41 19.99 7.96
CA MET A 314 16.86 18.94 7.10
C MET A 314 15.39 18.64 7.44
N PRO A 315 14.52 18.55 6.41
CA PRO A 315 13.14 18.17 6.60
C PRO A 315 13.04 16.76 7.19
N GLN A 316 12.14 16.57 8.16
CA GLN A 316 11.92 15.26 8.78
C GLN A 316 10.92 14.45 7.97
N LEU A 317 11.25 13.18 7.69
CA LEU A 317 10.31 12.24 7.11
C LEU A 317 9.29 11.79 8.15
N ARG A 318 8.02 11.74 7.75
CA ARG A 318 6.92 11.26 8.57
C ARG A 318 6.15 10.16 7.84
N PRO A 319 5.91 9.02 8.47
CA PRO A 319 5.03 8.01 7.91
C PRO A 319 3.62 8.56 7.73
N PHE A 320 3.04 8.30 6.57
CA PHE A 320 1.74 8.83 6.17
C PHE A 320 0.84 7.72 5.66
N VAL A 321 -0.38 7.69 6.15
CA VAL A 321 -1.42 6.74 5.76
C VAL A 321 -2.65 7.52 5.34
N TRP A 322 -3.13 7.26 4.13
CA TRP A 322 -4.33 7.84 3.57
C TRP A 322 -5.40 6.77 3.34
N ASP A 323 -6.54 6.93 3.98
CA ASP A 323 -7.74 6.16 3.70
C ASP A 323 -8.42 6.76 2.46
N VAL A 324 -8.29 6.06 1.33
CA VAL A 324 -8.75 6.58 0.05
C VAL A 324 -10.26 6.53 -0.12
N THR A 325 -10.98 5.83 0.77
CA THR A 325 -12.45 5.77 0.75
C THR A 325 -13.06 7.02 1.37
N THR A 326 -12.50 7.46 2.48
CA THR A 326 -13.01 8.59 3.28
C THR A 326 -12.27 9.89 3.03
N ASP A 327 -11.16 9.85 2.30
CA ASP A 327 -10.18 10.93 2.14
C ASP A 327 -9.61 11.44 3.47
N SER A 328 -9.70 10.61 4.53
CA SER A 328 -9.04 10.88 5.79
C SER A 328 -7.58 10.41 5.74
N TYR A 329 -6.72 11.10 6.47
CA TYR A 329 -5.31 10.74 6.52
C TYR A 329 -4.78 10.78 7.95
N GLN A 330 -3.66 10.10 8.15
CA GLN A 330 -2.95 10.09 9.42
C GLN A 330 -1.44 10.25 9.16
N ILE A 331 -0.84 11.20 9.89
CA ILE A 331 0.60 11.39 9.94
C ILE A 331 1.06 10.81 11.27
N LEU A 332 1.88 9.77 11.20
CA LEU A 332 2.36 9.09 12.39
C LEU A 332 3.60 9.81 12.93
N LYS A 333 3.70 9.88 14.25
CA LYS A 333 4.85 10.39 15.00
C LYS A 333 5.31 9.29 15.97
N PRO A 334 5.93 8.21 15.47
CA PRO A 334 6.38 7.12 16.33
C PRO A 334 7.29 7.60 17.43
N GLU A 335 7.22 6.97 18.61
CA GLU A 335 8.08 7.30 19.76
C GLU A 335 9.58 7.15 19.47
N SER A 336 9.94 6.25 18.54
CA SER A 336 11.30 6.18 18.03
C SER A 336 11.42 7.12 16.82
N ASP A 337 12.29 8.11 16.89
CA ASP A 337 12.60 9.06 15.79
C ASP A 337 13.11 8.40 14.49
N LEU A 338 13.13 7.07 14.45
CA LEU A 338 13.70 6.26 13.37
C LEU A 338 12.71 5.81 12.32
N ALA A 339 11.39 5.92 12.55
CA ALA A 339 10.41 5.50 11.53
C ALA A 339 10.21 6.62 10.50
N LEU A 340 10.56 6.35 9.26
CA LEU A 340 10.63 7.36 8.19
C LEU A 340 9.48 7.28 7.20
N CYS A 341 8.96 6.09 6.89
CA CYS A 341 7.84 5.96 5.95
C CYS A 341 6.89 4.82 6.35
N ALA A 342 5.60 5.03 6.11
CA ALA A 342 4.59 4.00 6.17
C ALA A 342 4.66 3.17 4.88
N PHE A 343 4.55 1.86 5.04
CA PHE A 343 4.72 0.94 3.93
C PHE A 343 3.49 0.08 3.68
N ASP A 344 2.85 -0.42 4.73
CA ASP A 344 1.64 -1.23 4.63
C ASP A 344 0.86 -1.20 5.94
N VAL A 345 -0.33 -1.76 5.95
CA VAL A 345 -1.18 -1.86 7.14
C VAL A 345 -1.44 -3.33 7.44
N LEU A 346 -1.08 -3.73 8.64
CA LEU A 346 -1.32 -5.07 9.15
C LEU A 346 -2.81 -5.24 9.48
N TYR A 347 -3.26 -6.49 9.58
CA TYR A 347 -4.68 -6.81 9.79
C TYR A 347 -5.25 -6.26 11.11
N ASP A 348 -4.43 -6.02 12.14
CA ASP A 348 -4.85 -5.39 13.40
C ASP A 348 -4.92 -3.85 13.30
N GLY A 349 -4.66 -3.29 12.12
CA GLY A 349 -4.61 -1.87 11.87
C GLY A 349 -3.27 -1.21 12.23
N SER A 350 -2.30 -1.96 12.74
CA SER A 350 -0.93 -1.46 12.91
C SER A 350 -0.30 -1.15 11.56
N VAL A 351 0.45 -0.07 11.49
CA VAL A 351 1.11 0.38 10.27
C VAL A 351 2.54 -0.13 10.25
N VAL A 352 2.91 -0.83 9.19
CA VAL A 352 4.31 -1.20 8.96
C VAL A 352 5.06 0.05 8.53
N CYS A 353 6.00 0.46 9.34
CA CYS A 353 6.89 1.59 9.06
C CYS A 353 8.32 1.10 8.90
N LEU A 354 9.02 1.73 7.97
CA LEU A 354 10.43 1.47 7.74
C LEU A 354 11.26 2.60 8.34
N SER A 355 12.33 2.24 9.03
CA SER A 355 13.35 3.17 9.49
C SER A 355 14.67 2.86 8.81
N ASN A 356 15.43 3.89 8.48
CA ASN A 356 16.77 3.76 7.92
C ASN A 356 17.78 4.40 8.88
N PRO A 357 18.40 3.62 9.78
CA PRO A 357 19.43 4.15 10.67
C PRO A 357 20.79 4.40 9.99
N GLY A 358 20.91 4.05 8.71
CA GLY A 358 22.10 4.27 7.88
C GLY A 358 21.76 3.87 6.43
N MET A 359 22.43 4.47 5.46
CA MET A 359 22.01 4.47 4.05
C MET A 359 21.83 3.10 3.34
N LEU A 360 22.06 1.97 3.98
CA LEU A 360 22.03 0.66 3.34
C LEU A 360 20.97 -0.32 3.87
N PHE A 361 20.44 -0.12 5.09
CA PHE A 361 19.59 -1.14 5.73
C PHE A 361 18.32 -0.54 6.33
N TRP A 362 17.18 -1.17 6.04
CA TRP A 362 15.88 -0.79 6.56
C TRP A 362 15.52 -1.64 7.77
N LYS A 363 14.96 -1.02 8.82
CA LYS A 363 14.34 -1.74 9.93
C LYS A 363 12.82 -1.57 9.83
N ALA A 364 12.11 -2.68 9.86
CA ALA A 364 10.66 -2.66 9.85
C ALA A 364 10.10 -2.62 11.27
N HIS A 365 9.14 -1.75 11.50
CA HIS A 365 8.42 -1.58 12.76
C HIS A 365 6.92 -1.69 12.54
N ALA A 366 6.20 -2.24 13.49
CA ALA A 366 4.76 -2.11 13.59
C ALA A 366 4.43 -0.93 14.50
N VAL A 367 3.75 0.07 13.96
CA VAL A 367 3.35 1.28 14.67
C VAL A 367 1.86 1.26 14.90
N ASN A 368 1.43 1.33 16.16
CA ASN A 368 0.02 1.48 16.47
C ASN A 368 -0.42 2.94 16.14
N PRO A 369 -1.35 3.13 15.20
CA PRO A 369 -1.69 4.46 14.71
C PRO A 369 -2.40 5.33 15.74
N LYS A 370 -3.00 4.75 16.78
CA LYS A 370 -3.69 5.49 17.84
C LYS A 370 -2.75 6.02 18.92
N SER A 371 -1.77 5.20 19.31
CA SER A 371 -0.85 5.52 20.40
C SER A 371 0.53 6.00 19.93
N ASN A 372 0.85 5.88 18.65
CA ASN A 372 2.19 6.04 18.07
C ASN A 372 3.26 5.11 18.66
N LYS A 373 2.86 4.13 19.48
CA LYS A 373 3.78 3.13 20.03
C LYS A 373 4.35 2.30 18.88
N SER A 374 5.66 2.17 18.87
CA SER A 374 6.42 1.44 17.85
C SER A 374 7.09 0.23 18.47
N ILE A 375 6.96 -0.93 17.85
CA ILE A 375 7.70 -2.15 18.19
C ILE A 375 8.36 -2.71 16.93
N PRO A 376 9.51 -3.39 17.01
CA PRO A 376 10.08 -4.10 15.86
C PRO A 376 9.03 -5.04 15.24
N LEU A 377 8.93 -5.06 13.90
CA LEU A 377 7.95 -5.90 13.20
C LEU A 377 8.06 -7.37 13.61
N LEU A 378 9.25 -7.83 13.84
CA LEU A 378 9.51 -9.19 14.25
C LEU A 378 9.00 -9.47 15.66
N GLN A 379 9.14 -8.55 16.59
CA GLN A 379 8.53 -8.67 17.92
C GLN A 379 7.00 -8.70 17.80
N TRP A 380 6.42 -7.88 16.94
CA TRP A 380 4.99 -7.90 16.66
C TRP A 380 4.55 -9.28 16.14
N ILE A 381 5.32 -9.85 15.20
CA ILE A 381 5.07 -11.19 14.66
C ILE A 381 5.10 -12.24 15.78
N GLN A 382 6.10 -12.20 16.68
CA GLN A 382 6.22 -13.13 17.81
C GLN A 382 5.03 -13.01 18.78
N GLU A 383 4.67 -11.78 19.14
CA GLU A 383 3.55 -11.51 20.05
C GLU A 383 2.20 -11.99 19.47
N HIS A 384 2.02 -11.93 18.15
CA HIS A 384 0.77 -12.28 17.48
C HIS A 384 0.73 -13.71 16.94
N SER A 385 1.88 -14.37 16.81
CA SER A 385 1.95 -15.75 16.31
C SER A 385 1.89 -16.79 17.41
N GLY A 386 2.19 -16.41 18.64
CA GLY A 386 2.38 -17.35 19.74
C GLY A 386 3.58 -18.29 19.55
N ARG A 387 4.42 -18.06 18.51
CA ARG A 387 5.60 -18.87 18.20
C ARG A 387 6.86 -18.13 18.60
N ASP A 388 7.77 -18.83 19.23
CA ASP A 388 9.14 -18.35 19.44
C ASP A 388 9.91 -18.50 18.13
N ILE A 389 10.20 -17.34 17.52
CA ILE A 389 10.99 -17.25 16.28
C ILE A 389 12.39 -16.67 16.56
N SER A 390 12.80 -16.62 17.85
CA SER A 390 14.08 -16.06 18.30
C SER A 390 15.28 -16.80 17.69
N ASP A 391 15.21 -18.12 17.55
CA ASP A 391 16.28 -18.92 16.90
C ASP A 391 16.45 -18.57 15.44
N PHE A 392 15.38 -18.16 14.78
CA PHE A 392 15.40 -17.69 13.40
C PHE A 392 16.11 -16.33 13.29
N TYR A 393 15.88 -15.45 14.28
CA TYR A 393 16.54 -14.13 14.34
C TYR A 393 18.02 -14.21 14.64
N ALA A 394 18.41 -15.05 15.59
CA ALA A 394 19.80 -15.18 16.01
C ALA A 394 20.73 -15.53 14.83
N LYS A 395 20.20 -16.20 13.80
CA LYS A 395 20.93 -16.55 12.57
C LYS A 395 20.97 -15.43 11.54
N GLN A 396 20.15 -14.39 11.70
CA GLN A 396 19.95 -13.33 10.71
C GLN A 396 20.47 -11.97 11.21
N VAL A 397 21.14 -11.94 12.36
CA VAL A 397 21.73 -10.70 12.92
C VAL A 397 22.96 -10.32 12.11
N ASP A 398 22.93 -9.14 11.50
CA ASP A 398 24.11 -8.55 10.89
C ASP A 398 25.18 -8.32 11.95
N PRO A 399 26.40 -8.92 11.82
CA PRO A 399 27.46 -8.78 12.81
C PRO A 399 27.95 -7.33 12.96
N MET A 400 27.86 -6.51 11.92
CA MET A 400 28.28 -5.10 11.95
C MET A 400 27.25 -4.19 12.62
N MET A 401 25.95 -4.48 12.40
CA MET A 401 24.87 -3.64 12.91
C MET A 401 24.28 -4.16 14.22
N ASN A 402 24.67 -5.36 14.65
CA ASN A 402 24.09 -6.08 15.80
C ASN A 402 22.55 -6.04 15.80
N SER A 403 21.96 -6.09 14.62
CA SER A 403 20.52 -6.00 14.44
C SER A 403 20.08 -6.74 13.18
N VAL A 404 18.86 -7.28 13.21
CA VAL A 404 18.25 -7.90 12.03
C VAL A 404 17.82 -6.80 11.07
N CYS A 405 18.37 -6.82 9.87
CA CYS A 405 17.95 -5.96 8.78
C CYS A 405 16.92 -6.71 7.95
N ILE A 406 15.71 -6.20 7.92
CA ILE A 406 14.63 -6.76 7.12
C ILE A 406 14.45 -5.87 5.91
N GLY A 407 14.42 -6.50 4.74
CA GLY A 407 14.00 -5.81 3.54
C GLY A 407 12.53 -5.39 3.63
N ILE A 408 12.07 -4.68 2.62
CA ILE A 408 10.72 -4.15 2.55
C ILE A 408 9.71 -5.30 2.62
N PRO A 409 8.88 -5.42 3.68
CA PRO A 409 7.88 -6.46 3.76
C PRO A 409 6.81 -6.27 2.68
N ARG A 410 6.24 -7.37 2.22
CA ARG A 410 5.12 -7.41 1.28
C ARG A 410 3.98 -8.20 1.91
N ILE A 411 2.80 -7.63 1.88
CA ILE A 411 1.60 -8.26 2.43
C ILE A 411 0.69 -8.62 1.26
N SER A 412 0.14 -9.85 1.27
CA SER A 412 -0.82 -10.27 0.25
C SER A 412 -2.09 -9.43 0.31
N GLY A 413 -2.80 -9.32 -0.82
CA GLY A 413 -4.03 -8.56 -0.89
C GLY A 413 -5.14 -9.08 0.03
N ASP A 414 -5.08 -10.37 0.43
CA ASP A 414 -5.98 -10.94 1.44
C ASP A 414 -5.48 -10.72 2.89
N GLY A 415 -4.34 -10.06 3.08
CA GLY A 415 -3.75 -9.75 4.38
C GLY A 415 -3.21 -10.95 5.15
N LYS A 416 -3.25 -12.17 4.59
CA LYS A 416 -2.91 -13.40 5.30
C LYS A 416 -1.45 -13.80 5.17
N THR A 417 -0.78 -13.35 4.13
CA THR A 417 0.62 -13.70 3.86
C THR A 417 1.50 -12.47 3.97
N ILE A 418 2.49 -12.51 4.84
CA ILE A 418 3.54 -11.51 4.94
C ILE A 418 4.82 -12.15 4.42
N VAL A 419 5.46 -11.48 3.46
CA VAL A 419 6.73 -11.91 2.89
C VAL A 419 7.75 -10.81 3.09
N PHE A 420 8.90 -11.15 3.60
CA PHE A 420 10.03 -10.22 3.67
C PHE A 420 11.34 -10.97 3.45
N TYR A 421 12.36 -10.25 3.02
CA TYR A 421 13.69 -10.77 2.88
C TYR A 421 14.62 -10.15 3.93
N THR A 422 15.62 -10.90 4.35
CA THR A 422 16.70 -10.39 5.19
C THR A 422 17.91 -10.12 4.30
N MET A 423 18.67 -9.07 4.62
CA MET A 423 19.92 -8.74 3.94
C MET A 423 21.07 -9.06 4.89
N ASN A 424 22.06 -9.78 4.39
CA ASN A 424 23.32 -10.01 5.08
C ASN A 424 24.43 -9.34 4.27
N GLY A 425 25.15 -8.40 4.87
CA GLY A 425 26.35 -7.82 4.27
C GLY A 425 27.57 -8.60 4.78
N ASN A 426 28.37 -9.19 3.89
CA ASN A 426 29.68 -9.68 4.28
C ASN A 426 30.70 -8.54 4.26
N SER A 427 31.86 -8.75 4.93
CA SER A 427 32.95 -7.77 5.05
C SER A 427 33.61 -7.37 3.73
N ASP A 428 33.25 -8.02 2.60
CA ASP A 428 33.90 -7.85 1.31
C ASP A 428 33.07 -6.97 0.34
N LEU A 429 32.02 -6.27 0.83
CA LEU A 429 31.11 -5.41 0.07
C LEU A 429 30.27 -6.16 -0.98
N GLU A 430 30.29 -7.47 -1.02
CA GLU A 430 29.31 -8.26 -1.75
C GLU A 430 28.02 -8.31 -0.93
N ILE A 431 26.99 -7.64 -1.40
CA ILE A 431 25.65 -7.72 -0.81
C ILE A 431 25.06 -9.06 -1.25
N GLU A 432 25.18 -10.07 -0.40
CA GLU A 432 24.41 -11.29 -0.56
C GLU A 432 23.01 -11.04 0.00
N PHE A 433 22.03 -11.03 -0.88
CA PHE A 433 20.63 -11.03 -0.49
C PHE A 433 20.26 -12.44 -0.03
N PHE A 434 20.23 -12.66 1.28
CA PHE A 434 19.62 -13.89 1.80
C PHE A 434 18.11 -13.67 1.83
N ASN A 435 17.43 -14.19 0.85
CA ASN A 435 15.99 -14.22 0.81
C ASN A 435 15.47 -15.28 1.79
N THR A 436 15.67 -15.04 3.09
CA THR A 436 14.88 -15.78 4.04
C THR A 436 13.50 -15.19 4.03
N MET A 437 12.61 -15.86 3.32
CA MET A 437 11.21 -15.48 3.31
C MET A 437 10.54 -16.02 4.55
N ILE A 438 9.91 -15.12 5.29
CA ILE A 438 8.94 -15.53 6.29
C ILE A 438 7.56 -15.43 5.64
N ARG A 439 6.99 -16.57 5.34
CA ARG A 439 5.58 -16.68 5.01
C ARG A 439 4.82 -16.88 6.31
N LEU A 440 4.07 -15.88 6.69
CA LEU A 440 3.12 -15.98 7.79
C LEU A 440 1.74 -16.21 7.17
N VAL A 441 1.18 -17.39 7.37
CA VAL A 441 -0.19 -17.68 6.97
C VAL A 441 -1.06 -17.58 8.20
N GLY A 442 -1.90 -16.54 8.27
CA GLY A 442 -2.88 -16.35 9.32
C GLY A 442 -4.20 -17.09 9.04
N SER A 443 -4.94 -17.38 10.10
CA SER A 443 -6.36 -17.73 9.98
C SER A 443 -7.13 -16.60 9.33
N ALA A 444 -8.17 -16.93 8.60
CA ALA A 444 -8.94 -16.00 7.79
C ALA A 444 -9.22 -14.68 8.53
N TYR A 445 -8.72 -13.59 7.98
CA TYR A 445 -9.24 -12.28 8.24
C TYR A 445 -10.72 -12.30 7.84
N THR A 446 -11.60 -12.28 8.81
CA THR A 446 -12.95 -11.86 8.51
C THR A 446 -12.86 -10.36 8.24
N ALA A 447 -12.89 -9.98 6.99
CA ALA A 447 -12.75 -8.60 6.48
C ALA A 447 -13.87 -7.66 6.96
N ASN A 448 -14.25 -7.72 8.24
CA ASN A 448 -15.42 -7.05 8.79
C ASN A 448 -15.21 -6.37 10.13
N GLU A 449 -13.99 -6.20 10.59
CA GLU A 449 -13.76 -5.20 11.61
C GLU A 449 -13.35 -3.89 10.92
N ALA A 450 -14.37 -3.16 10.48
CA ALA A 450 -14.22 -1.73 10.26
C ALA A 450 -13.52 -1.12 11.49
N PRO A 451 -12.61 -0.14 11.32
CA PRO A 451 -12.01 0.54 12.45
C PRO A 451 -13.13 0.98 13.38
N LEU A 452 -12.96 0.70 14.67
CA LEU A 452 -13.87 1.13 15.73
C LEU A 452 -14.27 2.59 15.49
N ALA A 453 -15.40 2.78 14.80
CA ALA A 453 -16.10 4.03 14.87
C ALA A 453 -16.42 4.24 16.35
N ASN A 454 -16.07 5.39 16.85
CA ASN A 454 -16.29 5.91 18.20
C ASN A 454 -17.15 5.00 19.10
N GLU A 455 -16.62 4.57 20.23
CA GLU A 455 -17.19 3.63 21.23
C GLU A 455 -18.67 3.87 21.63
N THR A 456 -19.30 4.94 21.16
CA THR A 456 -20.67 5.33 21.49
C THR A 456 -21.76 4.60 20.69
N ASN A 457 -21.42 3.92 19.56
CA ASN A 457 -22.40 3.26 18.68
C ASN A 457 -22.06 1.80 18.31
N ALA A 458 -21.24 1.12 19.10
CA ALA A 458 -20.93 -0.29 18.86
C ALA A 458 -22.19 -1.15 18.96
N ILE A 459 -22.47 -1.93 17.91
CA ILE A 459 -23.51 -2.97 17.93
C ILE A 459 -22.90 -4.19 18.62
N GLU A 460 -23.55 -4.70 19.67
CA GLU A 460 -23.20 -5.96 20.28
C GLU A 460 -24.35 -6.96 20.04
N ALA A 461 -24.01 -8.15 19.53
CA ALA A 461 -25.00 -9.17 19.23
C ALA A 461 -24.42 -10.58 19.41
N TYR A 462 -25.30 -11.59 19.51
CA TYR A 462 -24.92 -12.99 19.55
C TYR A 462 -26.06 -13.88 19.06
N ILE A 463 -25.72 -15.09 18.59
CA ILE A 463 -26.69 -16.12 18.20
C ILE A 463 -26.91 -17.06 19.39
N ASN A 464 -28.17 -17.26 19.79
CA ASN A 464 -28.57 -18.20 20.81
C ASN A 464 -29.66 -19.12 20.26
N GLY A 465 -29.28 -20.34 19.88
CA GLY A 465 -30.18 -21.28 19.22
C GLY A 465 -30.65 -20.71 17.89
N ARG A 466 -31.96 -20.53 17.74
CA ARG A 466 -32.57 -19.93 16.55
C ARG A 466 -32.90 -18.43 16.68
N ASN A 467 -32.26 -17.76 17.62
CA ASN A 467 -32.45 -16.32 17.80
C ASN A 467 -31.12 -15.58 17.63
N LEU A 468 -31.14 -14.50 16.85
CA LEU A 468 -30.10 -13.50 16.85
C LEU A 468 -30.53 -12.39 17.82
N ILE A 469 -29.71 -12.11 18.81
CA ILE A 469 -29.99 -11.15 19.88
C ILE A 469 -29.01 -9.97 19.75
N ILE A 470 -29.53 -8.75 19.72
CA ILE A 470 -28.77 -7.51 19.70
C ILE A 470 -28.80 -6.93 21.10
N SER A 471 -27.71 -7.08 21.84
CA SER A 471 -27.61 -6.67 23.26
C SER A 471 -27.31 -5.20 23.44
N LYS A 472 -26.60 -4.57 22.49
CA LYS A 472 -26.23 -3.14 22.51
C LYS A 472 -26.24 -2.56 21.11
N GLY A 473 -26.52 -1.27 21.00
CA GLY A 473 -26.59 -0.50 19.75
C GLY A 473 -27.86 0.36 19.67
N ALA A 474 -27.81 1.45 18.90
CA ALA A 474 -28.97 2.28 18.65
C ALA A 474 -29.91 1.59 17.66
N LEU A 475 -31.15 1.35 18.07
CA LEU A 475 -32.23 0.80 17.24
C LEU A 475 -33.13 1.90 16.68
N ASP A 476 -32.68 3.14 16.70
CA ASP A 476 -33.44 4.29 16.18
C ASP A 476 -33.62 4.23 14.65
N MET A 477 -32.82 3.40 13.98
CA MET A 477 -32.89 3.14 12.55
C MET A 477 -32.86 1.62 12.28
N PRO A 478 -33.49 1.16 11.17
CA PRO A 478 -33.52 -0.25 10.85
C PRO A 478 -32.12 -0.81 10.53
N LEU A 479 -31.78 -1.95 11.13
CA LEU A 479 -30.54 -2.68 10.88
C LEU A 479 -30.75 -3.69 9.76
N THR A 480 -29.80 -3.81 8.85
CA THR A 480 -29.75 -4.86 7.84
C THR A 480 -28.96 -6.04 8.38
N ILE A 481 -29.55 -7.23 8.34
CA ILE A 481 -28.93 -8.49 8.79
C ILE A 481 -28.79 -9.41 7.58
N ALA A 482 -27.58 -9.93 7.36
CA ALA A 482 -27.29 -10.97 6.40
C ALA A 482 -26.67 -12.18 7.10
N LEU A 483 -27.24 -13.35 6.91
CA LEU A 483 -26.75 -14.61 7.45
C LEU A 483 -26.00 -15.38 6.38
N TYR A 484 -24.81 -15.83 6.69
CA TYR A 484 -23.91 -16.58 5.81
C TYR A 484 -23.73 -17.98 6.36
N ASP A 485 -23.64 -18.97 5.48
CA ASP A 485 -23.18 -20.31 5.81
C ASP A 485 -21.63 -20.37 5.88
N VAL A 486 -21.11 -21.54 6.21
CA VAL A 486 -19.65 -21.78 6.31
C VAL A 486 -18.92 -21.65 4.96
N SER A 487 -19.63 -21.67 3.84
CA SER A 487 -19.07 -21.44 2.51
C SER A 487 -19.02 -19.96 2.15
N GLY A 488 -19.55 -19.07 2.99
CA GLY A 488 -19.64 -17.63 2.75
C GLY A 488 -20.81 -17.20 1.87
N GLN A 489 -21.76 -18.11 1.56
CA GLN A 489 -22.97 -17.77 0.82
C GLN A 489 -24.02 -17.15 1.73
N VAL A 490 -24.69 -16.08 1.23
CA VAL A 490 -25.82 -15.49 1.95
C VAL A 490 -27.00 -16.45 1.86
N VAL A 491 -27.39 -17.01 2.99
CA VAL A 491 -28.53 -17.96 3.09
C VAL A 491 -29.82 -17.30 3.56
N TRP A 492 -29.71 -16.09 4.14
CA TRP A 492 -30.87 -15.31 4.56
C TRP A 492 -30.51 -13.84 4.76
N ARG A 493 -31.48 -12.95 4.53
CA ARG A 493 -31.35 -11.49 4.75
C ARG A 493 -32.66 -10.90 5.24
N THR A 494 -32.56 -9.93 6.15
CA THR A 494 -33.70 -9.14 6.63
C THR A 494 -33.25 -7.73 7.02
N THR A 495 -34.25 -6.85 7.21
CA THR A 495 -34.05 -5.53 7.82
C THR A 495 -35.03 -5.38 8.98
N THR A 496 -34.58 -4.97 10.16
CA THR A 496 -35.39 -4.95 11.38
C THR A 496 -34.93 -3.86 12.33
N GLN A 497 -35.84 -3.47 13.24
CA GLN A 497 -35.54 -2.64 14.42
C GLN A 497 -35.69 -3.44 15.73
N GLU A 498 -35.93 -4.75 15.64
CA GLU A 498 -36.11 -5.60 16.81
C GLU A 498 -34.76 -6.02 17.41
N ARG A 499 -34.71 -6.14 18.73
CA ARG A 499 -33.52 -6.64 19.44
C ARG A 499 -33.38 -8.15 19.42
N GLN A 500 -34.47 -8.87 19.17
CA GLN A 500 -34.47 -10.31 19.07
C GLN A 500 -35.12 -10.73 17.78
N ILE A 501 -34.36 -11.40 16.94
CA ILE A 501 -34.74 -11.79 15.61
C ILE A 501 -34.78 -13.32 15.55
N SER A 502 -35.93 -13.90 15.26
CA SER A 502 -36.05 -15.34 15.04
C SER A 502 -35.54 -15.72 13.66
N LEU A 503 -34.54 -16.57 13.60
CA LEU A 503 -33.99 -17.10 12.37
C LEU A 503 -34.95 -18.11 11.73
N PRO A 504 -35.04 -18.18 10.39
CA PRO A 504 -35.97 -19.06 9.69
C PRO A 504 -35.82 -20.53 10.12
N VAL A 505 -36.93 -21.21 10.35
CA VAL A 505 -36.93 -22.65 10.66
C VAL A 505 -36.43 -23.51 9.50
N SER A 506 -36.47 -22.99 8.28
CA SER A 506 -35.96 -23.63 7.07
C SER A 506 -34.43 -23.70 6.99
N LEU A 507 -33.71 -22.92 7.85
CA LEU A 507 -32.26 -23.01 7.89
C LEU A 507 -31.82 -24.34 8.52
N PRO A 508 -30.94 -25.10 7.86
CA PRO A 508 -30.35 -26.30 8.44
C PRO A 508 -29.68 -26.04 9.79
N GLN A 509 -29.54 -27.08 10.61
CA GLN A 509 -28.67 -27.00 11.78
C GLN A 509 -27.22 -26.88 11.31
N GLY A 510 -26.45 -25.99 11.93
CA GLY A 510 -25.07 -25.76 11.53
C GLY A 510 -24.51 -24.46 12.07
N GLU A 511 -23.28 -24.18 11.70
CA GLU A 511 -22.58 -22.94 12.04
C GLU A 511 -22.90 -21.86 10.99
N TYR A 512 -23.21 -20.66 11.49
CA TYR A 512 -23.56 -19.51 10.67
C TYR A 512 -22.86 -18.24 11.17
N ILE A 513 -22.66 -17.30 10.26
CA ILE A 513 -22.17 -15.96 10.56
C ILE A 513 -23.27 -14.96 10.22
N ALA A 514 -23.73 -14.18 11.20
CA ALA A 514 -24.66 -13.09 10.98
C ALA A 514 -23.89 -11.78 10.90
N ARG A 515 -24.06 -11.03 9.80
CA ARG A 515 -23.58 -9.66 9.65
C ARG A 515 -24.73 -8.70 9.87
N ILE A 516 -24.55 -7.76 10.80
CA ILE A 516 -25.52 -6.74 11.17
C ILE A 516 -24.94 -5.39 10.76
N THR A 517 -25.65 -4.64 9.94
CA THR A 517 -25.19 -3.34 9.41
C THR A 517 -26.22 -2.26 9.70
N SER A 518 -25.78 -1.15 10.27
CA SER A 518 -26.62 0.05 10.44
C SER A 518 -26.64 0.89 9.16
N PRO A 519 -27.63 1.76 8.98
CA PRO A 519 -27.67 2.72 7.87
C PRO A 519 -26.48 3.70 7.87
N SER A 520 -25.85 3.92 9.01
CA SER A 520 -24.64 4.75 9.14
C SER A 520 -23.35 4.04 8.71
N GLY A 521 -23.46 2.74 8.28
CA GLY A 521 -22.31 1.93 7.86
C GLY A 521 -21.61 1.18 8.98
N ALA A 522 -21.97 1.38 10.26
CA ALA A 522 -21.45 0.56 11.35
C ALA A 522 -21.91 -0.90 11.17
N SER A 523 -21.00 -1.86 11.29
CA SER A 523 -21.32 -3.27 11.07
C SER A 523 -20.64 -4.15 12.11
N GLN A 524 -21.34 -5.21 12.51
CA GLN A 524 -20.88 -6.25 13.42
C GLN A 524 -21.11 -7.61 12.78
N ALA A 525 -20.15 -8.52 12.91
CA ALA A 525 -20.30 -9.91 12.55
C ALA A 525 -20.29 -10.79 13.83
N VAL A 526 -21.20 -11.75 13.89
CA VAL A 526 -21.29 -12.70 15.00
C VAL A 526 -21.46 -14.11 14.45
N SER A 527 -20.70 -15.06 14.98
CA SER A 527 -20.85 -16.48 14.65
C SER A 527 -21.67 -17.20 15.72
N GLY A 528 -22.36 -18.26 15.31
CA GLY A 528 -23.10 -19.10 16.23
C GLY A 528 -23.66 -20.35 15.57
N ILE A 529 -24.08 -21.30 16.40
CA ILE A 529 -24.64 -22.58 15.97
C ILE A 529 -26.16 -22.52 16.06
N ILE A 530 -26.83 -22.71 14.94
CA ILE A 530 -28.28 -22.95 14.87
C ILE A 530 -28.52 -24.43 15.18
N ARG A 531 -29.27 -24.69 16.25
CA ARG A 531 -29.64 -26.02 16.68
C ARG A 531 -31.09 -26.37 16.37
#